data_18bafe5b2a79945d063033c175ab1d06
#
_entry.id   18bafe5b2a79945d063033c175ab1d06
#
_cell.length_a   1.000
_cell.length_b   1.000
_cell.length_c   1.000
_cell.angle_alpha   90.00
_cell.angle_beta   90.00
_cell.angle_gamma   90.00
#
_symmetry.space_group_name_H-M   'P 1'
#
loop_
_entity.id
_entity.type
_entity.pdbx_description
1 polymer ?
#
loop_
_entity_poly.entity_id
_entity_poly.type
_entity_poly.pdbx_seq_one_letter_code
_entity_poly.pdbx_strand_id
1 'polypeptide(L)'
;MILYAAGAVLIAAVKWVVRIIGYLPKGVAAVFWLVFILPLPSQAHEFWIEPSSFQPDPGQSLTADLLIGTDFLGASAIYVPDQIETFALLGTGAKSQSERYEITGRYGDRPAGKMAAGSPGLRIIVHQTAPIRLIYSDAKKFDEFAREKGFDDALNQHQGRGLPLDKITERYQRYAKSLIAVGGPEKMGTGQDRHLGLAIEIVAEANPYQWPPLQSMPVRLYADGAPLANAQITVFTRHNPRHVETAKYQTDKDGRSNFALLAGRDYLVDSVILRPMDGAVESGDAMWESIWASLTFQVPSNQKM
;
A
#
# COMPACT_ATOMS: atom_id res chain seq x y z
N MET A 1 -32.15 6.01 -4.40
CA MET A 1 -32.58 7.42 -4.60
C MET A 1 -31.43 8.45 -4.52
N ILE A 2 -30.18 8.03 -4.32
CA ILE A 2 -29.01 8.94 -4.20
C ILE A 2 -28.23 9.08 -5.53
N LEU A 3 -28.35 8.14 -6.45
CA LEU A 3 -27.69 8.24 -7.77
C LEU A 3 -28.30 9.29 -8.72
N TYR A 4 -29.55 9.69 -8.50
CA TYR A 4 -30.20 10.73 -9.33
C TYR A 4 -29.78 12.16 -8.96
N ALA A 5 -29.35 12.40 -7.72
CA ALA A 5 -28.92 13.73 -7.29
C ALA A 5 -27.53 14.12 -7.81
N ALA A 6 -26.59 13.15 -7.90
CA ALA A 6 -25.25 13.41 -8.40
C ALA A 6 -25.22 13.73 -9.92
N GLY A 7 -26.08 13.06 -10.69
CA GLY A 7 -26.23 13.33 -12.14
C GLY A 7 -26.80 14.70 -12.45
N ALA A 8 -27.77 15.17 -11.64
CA ALA A 8 -28.41 16.47 -11.83
C ALA A 8 -27.45 17.64 -11.51
N VAL A 9 -26.58 17.52 -10.52
CA VAL A 9 -25.58 18.53 -10.17
C VAL A 9 -24.49 18.61 -11.25
N LEU A 10 -24.05 17.47 -11.79
CA LEU A 10 -23.06 17.43 -12.87
C LEU A 10 -23.60 18.06 -14.16
N ILE A 11 -24.86 17.77 -14.53
CA ILE A 11 -25.52 18.34 -15.71
C ILE A 11 -25.74 19.84 -15.54
N ALA A 12 -26.07 20.32 -14.33
CA ALA A 12 -26.23 21.74 -14.04
C ALA A 12 -24.88 22.48 -14.12
N ALA A 13 -23.80 21.90 -13.59
CA ALA A 13 -22.46 22.45 -13.66
C ALA A 13 -21.94 22.54 -15.11
N VAL A 14 -22.15 21.48 -15.91
CA VAL A 14 -21.77 21.47 -17.35
C VAL A 14 -22.56 22.50 -18.13
N LYS A 15 -23.88 22.66 -17.90
CA LYS A 15 -24.70 23.69 -18.56
C LYS A 15 -24.27 25.11 -18.17
N TRP A 16 -23.81 25.32 -16.93
CA TRP A 16 -23.33 26.64 -16.46
C TRP A 16 -22.00 27.00 -17.10
N VAL A 17 -21.07 26.05 -17.18
CA VAL A 17 -19.76 26.21 -17.84
C VAL A 17 -19.94 26.48 -19.34
N VAL A 18 -20.80 25.74 -20.03
CA VAL A 18 -21.08 25.97 -21.47
C VAL A 18 -21.70 27.37 -21.71
N ARG A 19 -22.49 27.90 -20.79
CA ARG A 19 -23.11 29.22 -20.89
C ARG A 19 -22.09 30.35 -20.68
N ILE A 20 -21.04 30.16 -19.88
CA ILE A 20 -19.94 31.10 -19.67
C ILE A 20 -19.00 31.13 -20.88
N ILE A 21 -18.74 29.97 -21.51
CA ILE A 21 -17.87 29.86 -22.69
C ILE A 21 -18.45 30.62 -23.91
N GLY A 22 -19.78 30.72 -24.01
CA GLY A 22 -20.46 31.44 -25.06
C GLY A 22 -20.23 32.97 -25.09
N TYR A 23 -19.68 33.54 -24.00
CA TYR A 23 -19.39 35.00 -23.89
C TYR A 23 -17.90 35.34 -23.99
N LEU A 24 -17.02 34.35 -24.21
CA LEU A 24 -15.58 34.59 -24.33
C LEU A 24 -15.19 34.84 -25.81
N PRO A 25 -14.29 35.79 -26.09
CA PRO A 25 -13.79 36.02 -27.45
C PRO A 25 -13.11 34.75 -27.97
N LYS A 26 -13.32 34.45 -29.28
CA LYS A 26 -12.93 33.18 -29.93
C LYS A 26 -11.47 32.74 -29.72
N GLY A 27 -10.57 33.65 -29.35
CA GLY A 27 -9.16 33.33 -29.03
C GLY A 27 -8.91 32.77 -27.63
N VAL A 28 -9.82 32.97 -26.67
CA VAL A 28 -9.66 32.51 -25.25
C VAL A 28 -10.30 31.14 -25.04
N ALA A 29 -11.31 30.79 -25.87
CA ALA A 29 -11.96 29.47 -25.76
C ALA A 29 -11.01 28.30 -26.12
N ALA A 30 -10.03 28.52 -26.99
CA ALA A 30 -9.06 27.49 -27.37
C ALA A 30 -8.06 27.14 -26.24
N VAL A 31 -7.78 28.07 -25.34
CA VAL A 31 -6.85 27.86 -24.24
C VAL A 31 -7.50 27.07 -23.08
N PHE A 32 -8.83 27.21 -22.91
CA PHE A 32 -9.55 26.51 -21.84
C PHE A 32 -9.76 25.01 -22.11
N TRP A 33 -9.73 24.58 -23.38
CA TRP A 33 -9.83 23.15 -23.75
C TRP A 33 -8.50 22.39 -23.65
N LEU A 34 -7.37 23.10 -23.59
CA LEU A 34 -6.04 22.46 -23.51
C LEU A 34 -5.63 22.09 -22.08
N VAL A 35 -6.35 22.55 -21.06
CA VAL A 35 -5.99 22.31 -19.64
C VAL A 35 -6.58 21.01 -19.10
N PHE A 36 -7.49 20.34 -19.80
CA PHE A 36 -8.20 19.15 -19.31
C PHE A 36 -7.69 17.80 -19.85
N ILE A 37 -6.61 17.79 -20.64
CA ILE A 37 -5.99 16.54 -21.12
C ILE A 37 -4.53 16.50 -20.66
N LEU A 38 -4.31 16.61 -19.36
CA LEU A 38 -3.10 16.02 -18.80
C LEU A 38 -3.41 14.53 -18.59
N PRO A 39 -2.69 13.62 -19.25
CA PRO A 39 -2.76 12.22 -18.87
C PRO A 39 -2.35 12.14 -17.41
N LEU A 40 -3.27 11.74 -16.56
CA LEU A 40 -2.90 11.34 -15.20
C LEU A 40 -1.88 10.21 -15.37
N PRO A 41 -0.69 10.31 -14.79
CA PRO A 41 0.27 9.23 -14.85
C PRO A 41 -0.42 7.98 -14.34
N SER A 42 -0.35 6.90 -15.10
CA SER A 42 -0.78 5.58 -14.67
C SER A 42 0.28 5.07 -13.69
N GLN A 43 0.23 5.58 -12.47
CA GLN A 43 1.13 5.14 -11.42
C GLN A 43 0.58 3.86 -10.80
N ALA A 44 1.47 2.90 -10.58
CA ALA A 44 1.19 1.74 -9.77
C ALA A 44 0.95 2.20 -8.33
N HIS A 45 -0.29 2.05 -7.88
CA HIS A 45 -0.70 2.54 -6.57
C HIS A 45 -0.20 1.60 -5.47
N GLU A 46 0.56 2.12 -4.50
CA GLU A 46 0.83 1.45 -3.24
C GLU A 46 -0.49 1.18 -2.51
N PHE A 47 -0.44 0.16 -1.67
CA PHE A 47 -1.54 -0.21 -0.77
C PHE A 47 -0.97 -0.40 0.64
N TRP A 48 -1.57 0.25 1.64
CA TRP A 48 -1.10 0.12 3.01
C TRP A 48 -2.22 0.23 4.02
N ILE A 49 -1.91 -0.20 5.24
CA ILE A 49 -2.77 -0.03 6.41
C ILE A 49 -2.34 1.25 7.13
N GLU A 50 -3.28 2.15 7.38
CA GLU A 50 -3.08 3.33 8.22
C GLU A 50 -3.96 3.24 9.47
N PRO A 51 -3.38 2.92 10.63
CA PRO A 51 -4.12 2.93 11.88
C PRO A 51 -4.42 4.37 12.33
N SER A 52 -5.55 4.60 12.99
CA SER A 52 -5.88 5.91 13.57
C SER A 52 -4.90 6.36 14.65
N SER A 53 -4.09 5.45 15.18
CA SER A 53 -2.95 5.70 16.06
C SER A 53 -1.95 4.56 15.94
N PHE A 54 -0.68 4.89 15.77
CA PHE A 54 0.41 3.92 15.87
C PHE A 54 0.79 3.57 17.32
N GLN A 55 0.33 4.38 18.28
CA GLN A 55 0.61 4.19 19.71
C GLN A 55 -0.68 4.34 20.54
N PRO A 56 -1.67 3.43 20.34
CA PRO A 56 -2.93 3.51 21.08
C PRO A 56 -2.76 3.06 22.54
N ASP A 57 -3.67 3.53 23.41
CA ASP A 57 -3.80 3.01 24.76
C ASP A 57 -4.36 1.60 24.77
N PRO A 58 -4.04 0.78 25.82
CA PRO A 58 -4.61 -0.54 25.97
C PRO A 58 -6.15 -0.50 26.02
N GLY A 59 -6.79 -1.35 25.20
CA GLY A 59 -8.25 -1.42 25.09
C GLY A 59 -8.91 -0.23 24.35
N GLN A 60 -8.14 0.75 23.91
CA GLN A 60 -8.65 1.86 23.09
C GLN A 60 -9.31 1.33 21.83
N SER A 61 -10.43 1.95 21.42
CA SER A 61 -11.01 1.71 20.10
C SER A 61 -10.07 2.26 19.03
N LEU A 62 -9.68 1.40 18.11
CA LEU A 62 -8.75 1.69 17.02
C LEU A 62 -9.45 1.47 15.69
N THR A 63 -9.19 2.34 14.73
CA THR A 63 -9.58 2.11 13.35
C THR A 63 -8.34 1.91 12.47
N ALA A 64 -8.51 1.21 11.36
CA ALA A 64 -7.50 1.04 10.34
C ALA A 64 -8.09 1.33 8.97
N ASP A 65 -7.56 2.34 8.30
CA ASP A 65 -7.85 2.60 6.91
C ASP A 65 -7.00 1.69 6.02
N LEU A 66 -7.60 1.19 4.95
CA LEU A 66 -6.91 0.55 3.85
C LEU A 66 -6.73 1.61 2.76
N LEU A 67 -5.52 2.09 2.58
CA LEU A 67 -5.25 3.20 1.66
C LEU A 67 -4.66 2.70 0.35
N ILE A 68 -5.09 3.33 -0.74
CA ILE A 68 -4.58 3.13 -2.10
C ILE A 68 -4.13 4.49 -2.62
N GLY A 69 -2.89 4.59 -3.07
CA GLY A 69 -2.36 5.86 -3.56
C GLY A 69 -0.93 5.80 -4.01
N THR A 70 -0.29 6.96 -4.15
CA THR A 70 1.10 7.11 -4.55
C THR A 70 1.84 8.01 -3.57
N ASP A 71 3.15 7.79 -3.43
CA ASP A 71 4.00 8.61 -2.56
C ASP A 71 3.46 8.72 -1.12
N PHE A 72 2.91 7.63 -0.57
CA PHE A 72 2.32 7.58 0.77
C PHE A 72 1.16 8.56 0.97
N LEU A 73 0.52 8.97 -0.13
CA LEU A 73 -0.68 9.80 -0.17
C LEU A 73 -1.78 9.02 -0.87
N GLY A 74 -2.87 8.71 -0.18
CA GLY A 74 -3.89 7.80 -0.73
C GLY A 74 -5.31 8.13 -0.31
N ALA A 75 -6.23 7.44 -0.97
CA ALA A 75 -7.64 7.44 -0.64
C ALA A 75 -8.01 6.15 0.12
N SER A 76 -8.87 6.30 1.13
CA SER A 76 -9.38 5.17 1.90
C SER A 76 -10.27 4.28 1.04
N ALA A 77 -9.95 3.00 0.95
CA ALA A 77 -10.81 1.97 0.38
C ALA A 77 -11.94 1.60 1.35
N ILE A 78 -13.05 1.16 0.80
CA ILE A 78 -14.17 0.62 1.59
C ILE A 78 -13.90 -0.84 1.97
N TYR A 79 -14.54 -1.29 3.05
CA TYR A 79 -14.57 -2.71 3.39
C TYR A 79 -15.39 -3.49 2.36
N VAL A 80 -14.79 -4.47 1.70
CA VAL A 80 -15.44 -5.37 0.73
C VAL A 80 -15.10 -6.81 1.11
N PRO A 81 -16.01 -7.55 1.76
CA PRO A 81 -15.72 -8.89 2.29
C PRO A 81 -15.09 -9.84 1.28
N ASP A 82 -15.64 -9.88 0.05
CA ASP A 82 -15.17 -10.79 -1.01
C ASP A 82 -13.78 -10.45 -1.56
N GLN A 83 -13.23 -9.29 -1.20
CA GLN A 83 -11.89 -8.84 -1.58
C GLN A 83 -10.87 -9.00 -0.44
N ILE A 84 -11.25 -9.61 0.67
CA ILE A 84 -10.40 -9.76 1.87
C ILE A 84 -10.23 -11.25 2.17
N GLU A 85 -9.01 -11.75 2.10
CA GLU A 85 -8.66 -13.09 2.57
C GLU A 85 -8.26 -13.09 4.05
N THR A 86 -7.57 -12.04 4.48
CA THR A 86 -7.15 -11.85 5.87
C THR A 86 -7.29 -10.40 6.26
N PHE A 87 -7.87 -10.13 7.42
CA PHE A 87 -7.79 -8.85 8.09
C PHE A 87 -7.84 -9.09 9.60
N ALA A 88 -6.69 -8.95 10.27
CA ALA A 88 -6.57 -9.34 11.68
C ALA A 88 -5.56 -8.48 12.45
N LEU A 89 -5.75 -8.41 13.78
CA LEU A 89 -4.79 -7.91 14.76
C LEU A 89 -4.11 -9.08 15.44
N LEU A 90 -2.78 -9.11 15.41
CA LEU A 90 -1.95 -10.20 15.96
C LEU A 90 -1.07 -9.73 17.11
N GLY A 91 -0.86 -10.60 18.10
CA GLY A 91 0.16 -10.41 19.13
C GLY A 91 1.56 -10.82 18.66
N THR A 92 2.62 -10.22 19.23
CA THR A 92 4.01 -10.51 18.88
C THR A 92 4.86 -11.06 20.03
N GLY A 93 4.53 -10.76 21.28
CA GLY A 93 5.28 -11.23 22.45
C GLY A 93 5.03 -12.71 22.76
N ALA A 94 5.96 -13.38 23.45
CA ALA A 94 5.88 -14.80 23.78
C ALA A 94 4.55 -15.22 24.44
N LYS A 95 3.97 -14.34 25.26
CA LYS A 95 2.68 -14.55 25.93
C LYS A 95 1.47 -14.24 25.05
N SER A 96 1.63 -13.44 23.99
CA SER A 96 0.56 -12.96 23.11
C SER A 96 0.69 -13.47 21.67
N GLN A 97 1.67 -14.32 21.38
CA GLN A 97 1.91 -14.83 20.02
C GLN A 97 0.72 -15.61 19.44
N SER A 98 -0.09 -16.23 20.31
CA SER A 98 -1.33 -16.90 19.92
C SER A 98 -2.54 -15.97 19.84
N GLU A 99 -2.41 -14.70 20.25
CA GLU A 99 -3.51 -13.75 20.17
C GLU A 99 -3.72 -13.34 18.70
N ARG A 100 -4.93 -13.62 18.22
CA ARG A 100 -5.40 -13.24 16.90
C ARG A 100 -6.85 -12.78 17.01
N TYR A 101 -7.12 -11.58 16.56
CA TYR A 101 -8.46 -11.00 16.54
C TYR A 101 -8.80 -10.64 15.10
N GLU A 102 -9.82 -11.29 14.55
CA GLU A 102 -10.31 -10.99 13.20
C GLU A 102 -10.95 -9.60 13.18
N ILE A 103 -10.59 -8.82 12.17
CA ILE A 103 -11.17 -7.51 11.93
C ILE A 103 -12.25 -7.68 10.88
N THR A 104 -13.49 -7.45 11.28
CA THR A 104 -14.66 -7.59 10.43
C THR A 104 -15.36 -6.25 10.27
N GLY A 105 -16.07 -6.08 9.15
CA GLY A 105 -16.83 -4.88 8.84
C GLY A 105 -18.06 -5.22 8.02
N ARG A 106 -18.85 -4.19 7.69
CA ARG A 106 -19.95 -4.29 6.74
C ARG A 106 -19.49 -3.77 5.39
N TYR A 107 -20.03 -4.31 4.32
CA TYR A 107 -19.78 -3.80 2.98
C TYR A 107 -19.97 -2.28 2.92
N GLY A 108 -18.96 -1.58 2.47
CA GLY A 108 -18.98 -0.11 2.35
C GLY A 108 -18.46 0.64 3.57
N ASP A 109 -18.15 -0.02 4.70
CA ASP A 109 -17.57 0.66 5.87
C ASP A 109 -16.28 1.39 5.51
N ARG A 110 -16.14 2.60 6.07
CA ARG A 110 -14.97 3.46 5.97
C ARG A 110 -14.81 4.23 7.30
N PRO A 111 -13.72 4.07 8.04
CA PRO A 111 -12.57 3.21 7.77
C PRO A 111 -12.92 1.72 7.69
N ALA A 112 -12.16 0.95 6.92
CA ALA A 112 -12.45 -0.45 6.65
C ALA A 112 -12.33 -1.33 7.89
N GLY A 113 -11.39 -1.03 8.80
CA GLY A 113 -11.16 -1.79 10.02
C GLY A 113 -11.59 -1.04 11.28
N LYS A 114 -12.23 -1.77 12.21
CA LYS A 114 -12.50 -1.32 13.59
C LYS A 114 -12.18 -2.43 14.56
N MET A 115 -11.42 -2.14 15.61
CA MET A 115 -10.97 -3.13 16.60
C MET A 115 -10.65 -2.47 17.92
N ALA A 116 -10.52 -3.26 18.98
CA ALA A 116 -9.84 -2.84 20.20
C ALA A 116 -8.32 -3.01 20.02
N ALA A 117 -7.52 -2.10 20.53
CA ALA A 117 -6.05 -2.15 20.44
C ALA A 117 -5.44 -3.39 21.13
N GLY A 118 -6.20 -4.05 22.00
CA GLY A 118 -5.74 -5.24 22.73
C GLY A 118 -4.92 -4.90 23.97
N SER A 119 -4.17 -5.88 24.46
CA SER A 119 -3.27 -5.76 25.63
C SER A 119 -1.96 -5.04 25.22
N PRO A 120 -1.21 -4.47 26.23
CA PRO A 120 0.05 -3.78 25.96
C PRO A 120 1.07 -4.65 25.21
N GLY A 121 1.85 -4.00 24.36
CA GLY A 121 2.93 -4.62 23.60
C GLY A 121 2.88 -4.28 22.10
N LEU A 122 3.87 -4.76 21.36
CA LEU A 122 3.87 -4.65 19.92
C LEU A 122 2.77 -5.53 19.32
N ARG A 123 2.01 -4.99 18.37
CA ARG A 123 0.95 -5.67 17.64
C ARG A 123 1.15 -5.50 16.14
N ILE A 124 0.67 -6.46 15.38
CA ILE A 124 0.68 -6.42 13.92
C ILE A 124 -0.77 -6.39 13.44
N ILE A 125 -1.15 -5.35 12.71
CA ILE A 125 -2.35 -5.41 11.88
C ILE A 125 -1.91 -6.00 10.54
N VAL A 126 -2.56 -7.06 10.10
CA VAL A 126 -2.27 -7.73 8.83
C VAL A 126 -3.51 -7.72 7.94
N HIS A 127 -3.31 -7.45 6.66
CA HIS A 127 -4.34 -7.51 5.63
C HIS A 127 -3.81 -8.21 4.39
N GLN A 128 -4.62 -9.10 3.82
CA GLN A 128 -4.36 -9.77 2.56
C GLN A 128 -5.60 -9.63 1.68
N THR A 129 -5.42 -9.14 0.45
CA THR A 129 -6.51 -9.07 -0.52
C THR A 129 -6.73 -10.43 -1.16
N ALA A 130 -7.95 -10.70 -1.63
CA ALA A 130 -8.14 -11.71 -2.67
C ALA A 130 -7.39 -11.29 -3.96
N PRO A 131 -7.05 -12.24 -4.85
CA PRO A 131 -6.47 -11.92 -6.15
C PRO A 131 -7.42 -11.07 -6.99
N ILE A 132 -6.88 -10.02 -7.60
CA ILE A 132 -7.65 -9.06 -8.43
C ILE A 132 -7.03 -9.05 -9.83
N ARG A 133 -7.87 -9.00 -10.86
CA ARG A 133 -7.44 -8.91 -12.25
C ARG A 133 -7.43 -7.44 -12.70
N LEU A 134 -6.34 -7.04 -13.33
CA LEU A 134 -6.16 -5.74 -13.97
C LEU A 134 -5.92 -5.95 -15.46
N ILE A 135 -6.40 -5.02 -16.27
CA ILE A 135 -6.16 -4.99 -17.71
C ILE A 135 -5.54 -3.63 -18.05
N TYR A 136 -4.31 -3.64 -18.52
CA TYR A 136 -3.67 -2.44 -19.05
C TYR A 136 -4.21 -2.15 -20.45
N SER A 137 -4.80 -1.00 -20.63
CA SER A 137 -5.32 -0.56 -21.94
C SER A 137 -4.20 -0.23 -22.94
N ASP A 138 -2.95 -0.12 -22.47
CA ASP A 138 -1.80 0.37 -23.21
C ASP A 138 -0.53 -0.26 -22.61
N ALA A 139 0.30 -0.85 -23.47
CA ALA A 139 1.57 -1.46 -23.05
C ALA A 139 2.52 -0.47 -22.36
N LYS A 140 2.43 0.83 -22.71
CA LYS A 140 3.23 1.88 -22.06
C LYS A 140 2.94 1.97 -20.56
N LYS A 141 1.68 1.84 -20.15
CA LYS A 141 1.29 1.87 -18.73
C LYS A 141 1.85 0.67 -17.97
N PHE A 142 1.89 -0.49 -18.60
CA PHE A 142 2.53 -1.67 -18.02
C PHE A 142 4.04 -1.48 -17.90
N ASP A 143 4.70 -0.92 -18.92
CA ASP A 143 6.15 -0.65 -18.91
C ASP A 143 6.52 0.40 -17.84
N GLU A 144 5.73 1.48 -17.73
CA GLU A 144 5.93 2.51 -16.70
C GLU A 144 5.83 1.91 -15.28
N PHE A 145 4.81 1.10 -15.02
CA PHE A 145 4.67 0.36 -13.77
C PHE A 145 5.84 -0.57 -13.50
N ALA A 146 6.18 -1.41 -14.47
CA ALA A 146 7.24 -2.39 -14.31
C ALA A 146 8.57 -1.72 -14.00
N ARG A 147 8.95 -0.66 -14.73
CA ARG A 147 10.19 0.11 -14.49
C ARG A 147 10.20 0.80 -13.15
N GLU A 148 9.07 1.40 -12.74
CA GLU A 148 8.98 2.04 -11.43
C GLU A 148 9.29 1.06 -10.29
N LYS A 149 8.83 -0.19 -10.43
CA LYS A 149 9.04 -1.25 -9.45
C LYS A 149 10.35 -2.06 -9.66
N GLY A 150 11.20 -1.64 -10.62
CA GLY A 150 12.53 -2.23 -10.83
C GLY A 150 12.57 -3.41 -11.81
N PHE A 151 11.53 -3.55 -12.65
CA PHE A 151 11.43 -4.60 -13.68
C PHE A 151 11.62 -4.04 -15.08
N ASP A 152 12.80 -3.44 -15.36
CA ASP A 152 13.08 -2.71 -16.60
C ASP A 152 12.93 -3.54 -17.88
N ASP A 153 13.06 -4.86 -17.80
CA ASP A 153 13.01 -5.77 -18.95
C ASP A 153 11.63 -6.45 -19.13
N ALA A 154 10.64 -6.15 -18.30
CA ALA A 154 9.36 -6.85 -18.31
C ALA A 154 8.62 -6.74 -19.65
N LEU A 155 8.62 -5.56 -20.29
CA LEU A 155 7.97 -5.37 -21.58
C LEU A 155 8.69 -6.15 -22.71
N ASN A 156 10.03 -6.19 -22.70
CA ASN A 156 10.79 -6.99 -23.66
C ASN A 156 10.50 -8.49 -23.47
N GLN A 157 10.45 -8.97 -22.23
CA GLN A 157 10.05 -10.36 -21.93
C GLN A 157 8.64 -10.65 -22.42
N HIS A 158 7.70 -9.70 -22.24
CA HIS A 158 6.34 -9.85 -22.74
C HIS A 158 6.30 -10.00 -24.26
N GLN A 159 7.03 -9.16 -24.98
CA GLN A 159 7.17 -9.22 -26.44
C GLN A 159 7.86 -10.52 -26.90
N GLY A 160 8.93 -10.93 -26.22
CA GLY A 160 9.65 -12.17 -26.49
C GLY A 160 8.79 -13.45 -26.35
N ARG A 161 7.72 -13.37 -25.54
CA ARG A 161 6.71 -14.45 -25.41
C ARG A 161 5.66 -14.43 -26.53
N GLY A 162 5.72 -13.47 -27.48
CA GLY A 162 4.76 -13.35 -28.58
C GLY A 162 3.36 -12.90 -28.13
N LEU A 163 3.23 -12.29 -26.95
CA LEU A 163 1.95 -11.86 -26.39
C LEU A 163 1.48 -10.52 -26.98
N PRO A 164 0.16 -10.27 -27.05
CA PRO A 164 -0.39 -9.03 -27.59
C PRO A 164 -0.06 -7.84 -26.68
N LEU A 165 0.29 -6.71 -27.29
CA LEU A 165 0.61 -5.47 -26.57
C LEU A 165 -0.62 -4.68 -26.15
N ASP A 166 -1.77 -4.98 -26.72
CA ASP A 166 -3.05 -4.45 -26.28
C ASP A 166 -3.65 -5.38 -25.20
N LYS A 167 -4.24 -4.78 -24.19
CA LYS A 167 -4.91 -5.51 -23.10
C LYS A 167 -3.98 -6.47 -22.34
N ILE A 168 -2.76 -6.03 -22.02
CA ILE A 168 -1.89 -6.80 -21.12
C ILE A 168 -2.65 -7.03 -19.81
N THR A 169 -2.77 -8.30 -19.39
CA THR A 169 -3.52 -8.69 -18.20
C THR A 169 -2.59 -9.08 -17.07
N GLU A 170 -2.91 -8.60 -15.89
CA GLU A 170 -2.19 -8.86 -14.66
C GLU A 170 -3.16 -9.39 -13.60
N ARG A 171 -2.74 -10.40 -12.85
CA ARG A 171 -3.35 -10.81 -11.59
C ARG A 171 -2.50 -10.25 -10.47
N TYR A 172 -3.06 -9.42 -9.62
CA TYR A 172 -2.32 -8.89 -8.48
C TYR A 172 -2.94 -9.26 -7.15
N GLN A 173 -2.10 -9.36 -6.12
CA GLN A 173 -2.50 -9.57 -4.74
C GLN A 173 -1.63 -8.74 -3.81
N ARG A 174 -2.21 -8.22 -2.72
CA ARG A 174 -1.56 -7.30 -1.79
C ARG A 174 -1.52 -7.86 -0.38
N TYR A 175 -0.38 -7.73 0.26
CA TYR A 175 -0.07 -8.19 1.61
C TYR A 175 0.44 -7.01 2.42
N ALA A 176 -0.39 -6.46 3.29
CA ALA A 176 -0.05 -5.28 4.07
C ALA A 176 0.09 -5.62 5.55
N LYS A 177 1.09 -5.05 6.19
CA LYS A 177 1.29 -5.09 7.65
C LYS A 177 1.38 -3.67 8.19
N SER A 178 0.91 -3.48 9.43
CA SER A 178 1.14 -2.27 10.19
C SER A 178 1.56 -2.63 11.61
N LEU A 179 2.67 -2.08 12.08
CA LEU A 179 3.13 -2.28 13.45
C LEU A 179 2.57 -1.16 14.33
N ILE A 180 1.98 -1.53 15.46
CA ILE A 180 1.46 -0.59 16.46
C ILE A 180 1.99 -0.93 17.86
N ALA A 181 2.20 0.13 18.65
CA ALA A 181 2.74 0.08 20.01
C ALA A 181 1.64 0.32 21.03
N VAL A 182 0.95 -0.72 21.50
CA VAL A 182 -0.14 -0.58 22.47
C VAL A 182 0.42 -0.26 23.85
N GLY A 183 0.04 0.89 24.42
CA GLY A 183 0.49 1.36 25.73
C GLY A 183 1.84 2.09 25.70
N GLY A 184 2.33 2.45 24.51
CA GLY A 184 3.54 3.23 24.31
C GLY A 184 4.85 2.45 24.41
N PRO A 185 5.99 3.10 24.09
CA PRO A 185 7.31 2.46 24.01
C PRO A 185 7.75 1.75 25.29
N GLU A 186 7.39 2.26 26.47
CA GLU A 186 7.80 1.70 27.74
C GLU A 186 7.18 0.32 28.04
N LYS A 187 6.08 -0.01 27.39
CA LYS A 187 5.36 -1.29 27.57
C LYS A 187 5.60 -2.30 26.45
N MET A 188 6.48 -1.97 25.50
CA MET A 188 6.76 -2.83 24.33
C MET A 188 7.41 -4.17 24.72
N GLY A 189 8.14 -4.23 25.83
CA GLY A 189 8.89 -5.42 26.20
C GLY A 189 9.84 -5.86 25.08
N THR A 190 9.96 -7.17 24.86
CA THR A 190 10.78 -7.78 23.81
C THR A 190 10.01 -8.05 22.50
N GLY A 191 8.83 -7.45 22.33
CA GLY A 191 8.01 -7.66 21.13
C GLY A 191 8.74 -7.22 19.87
N GLN A 192 8.77 -8.12 18.88
CA GLN A 192 9.35 -7.85 17.56
C GLN A 192 8.35 -8.26 16.47
N ASP A 193 8.51 -7.68 15.29
CA ASP A 193 7.81 -8.19 14.11
C ASP A 193 8.25 -9.64 13.84
N ARG A 194 7.43 -10.39 13.15
CA ARG A 194 7.72 -11.78 12.83
C ARG A 194 7.26 -12.15 11.43
N HIS A 195 7.90 -13.16 10.88
CA HIS A 195 7.47 -13.77 9.64
C HIS A 195 6.13 -14.49 9.85
N LEU A 196 5.10 -14.10 9.10
CA LEU A 196 3.75 -14.63 9.15
C LEU A 196 3.51 -15.73 8.12
N GLY A 197 4.41 -15.86 7.13
CA GLY A 197 4.29 -16.81 6.03
C GLY A 197 3.41 -16.32 4.89
N LEU A 198 3.32 -15.00 4.69
CA LEU A 198 2.64 -14.41 3.55
C LEU A 198 3.43 -14.70 2.25
N ALA A 199 2.75 -14.73 1.09
CA ALA A 199 3.41 -15.03 -0.19
C ALA A 199 4.54 -14.03 -0.53
N ILE A 200 4.36 -12.76 -0.14
CA ILE A 200 5.45 -11.76 -0.05
C ILE A 200 5.32 -11.05 1.29
N GLU A 201 6.43 -10.79 1.96
CA GLU A 201 6.39 -10.21 3.30
C GLU A 201 7.64 -9.42 3.64
N ILE A 202 7.44 -8.18 4.11
CA ILE A 202 8.50 -7.37 4.72
C ILE A 202 8.42 -7.58 6.24
N VAL A 203 9.53 -8.01 6.84
CA VAL A 203 9.66 -8.20 8.28
C VAL A 203 10.66 -7.19 8.83
N ALA A 204 10.25 -6.39 9.83
CA ALA A 204 11.15 -5.52 10.58
C ALA A 204 11.99 -6.37 11.55
N GLU A 205 13.31 -6.41 11.35
CA GLU A 205 14.23 -7.18 12.20
C GLU A 205 14.56 -6.47 13.53
N ALA A 206 13.98 -5.26 13.76
CA ALA A 206 14.06 -4.53 15.02
C ALA A 206 12.70 -3.90 15.37
N ASN A 207 12.49 -3.56 16.63
CA ASN A 207 11.26 -2.91 17.07
C ASN A 207 11.35 -1.39 16.83
N PRO A 208 10.50 -0.79 15.94
CA PRO A 208 10.55 0.65 15.65
C PRO A 208 10.21 1.53 16.86
N TYR A 209 9.58 0.97 17.88
CA TYR A 209 9.14 1.67 19.10
C TYR A 209 10.07 1.51 20.29
N GLN A 210 11.24 0.88 20.11
CA GLN A 210 12.18 0.73 21.21
C GLN A 210 12.76 2.05 21.68
N TRP A 211 13.18 2.09 22.92
CA TRP A 211 13.89 3.22 23.51
C TRP A 211 15.30 2.80 23.98
N PRO A 212 16.37 3.56 23.68
CA PRO A 212 16.39 4.75 22.79
C PRO A 212 15.98 4.42 21.36
N PRO A 213 15.50 5.45 20.59
CA PRO A 213 15.07 5.25 19.21
C PRO A 213 16.20 4.68 18.34
N LEU A 214 15.83 3.79 17.42
CA LEU A 214 16.73 3.27 16.42
C LEU A 214 17.19 4.39 15.48
N GLN A 215 18.45 4.31 15.02
CA GLN A 215 19.00 5.18 13.97
C GLN A 215 18.75 4.62 12.58
N SER A 216 18.50 3.32 12.46
CA SER A 216 18.17 2.65 11.21
C SER A 216 17.26 1.45 11.45
N MET A 217 16.53 1.07 10.41
CA MET A 217 15.61 -0.08 10.43
C MET A 217 16.16 -1.18 9.51
N PRO A 218 16.65 -2.28 10.08
CA PRO A 218 16.90 -3.49 9.31
C PRO A 218 15.55 -4.16 9.00
N VAL A 219 15.35 -4.47 7.73
CA VAL A 219 14.19 -5.24 7.26
C VAL A 219 14.66 -6.46 6.48
N ARG A 220 13.84 -7.48 6.44
CA ARG A 220 14.03 -8.63 5.56
C ARG A 220 12.79 -8.84 4.71
N LEU A 221 13.00 -9.00 3.41
CA LEU A 221 11.98 -9.37 2.46
C LEU A 221 11.96 -10.87 2.25
N TYR A 222 10.79 -11.46 2.35
CA TYR A 222 10.54 -12.86 2.04
C TYR A 222 9.59 -12.97 0.85
N ALA A 223 9.78 -14.02 0.06
CA ALA A 223 8.85 -14.44 -0.98
C ALA A 223 8.75 -15.96 -0.97
N ASP A 224 7.52 -16.47 -1.07
CA ASP A 224 7.24 -17.91 -1.04
C ASP A 224 7.95 -18.64 0.12
N GLY A 225 8.05 -17.98 1.28
CA GLY A 225 8.66 -18.50 2.51
C GLY A 225 10.19 -18.41 2.58
N ALA A 226 10.87 -17.92 1.54
CA ALA A 226 12.33 -17.77 1.51
C ALA A 226 12.77 -16.30 1.43
N PRO A 227 13.97 -15.94 1.95
CA PRO A 227 14.52 -14.60 1.75
C PRO A 227 14.66 -14.26 0.25
N LEU A 228 14.23 -13.07 -0.15
CA LEU A 228 14.31 -12.60 -1.53
C LEU A 228 15.47 -11.62 -1.73
N ALA A 229 16.48 -12.05 -2.45
CA ALA A 229 17.66 -11.26 -2.79
C ALA A 229 17.43 -10.37 -4.02
N ASN A 230 18.20 -9.28 -4.11
CA ASN A 230 18.25 -8.35 -5.25
C ASN A 230 16.87 -7.77 -5.62
N ALA A 231 15.97 -7.62 -4.64
CA ALA A 231 14.66 -7.03 -4.84
C ALA A 231 14.67 -5.55 -4.42
N GLN A 232 13.90 -4.73 -5.15
CA GLN A 232 13.72 -3.33 -4.80
C GLN A 232 12.86 -3.19 -3.53
N ILE A 233 13.33 -2.39 -2.59
CA ILE A 233 12.59 -1.87 -1.43
C ILE A 233 12.42 -0.37 -1.64
N THR A 234 11.19 0.12 -1.65
CA THR A 234 10.89 1.54 -1.68
C THR A 234 10.46 1.98 -0.29
N VAL A 235 11.12 3.01 0.25
CA VAL A 235 10.83 3.56 1.58
C VAL A 235 10.29 4.97 1.42
N PHE A 236 9.09 5.19 1.92
CA PHE A 236 8.46 6.49 2.00
C PHE A 236 8.50 6.97 3.46
N THR A 237 9.03 8.15 3.66
CA THR A 237 9.12 8.80 4.98
C THR A 237 8.23 10.02 5.01
N ARG A 238 7.18 10.00 5.83
CA ARG A 238 6.20 11.08 5.93
C ARG A 238 6.47 11.96 7.14
N HIS A 239 6.76 13.21 6.88
CA HIS A 239 6.90 14.27 7.90
C HIS A 239 5.55 14.82 8.35
N ASN A 240 4.69 15.06 7.37
CA ASN A 240 3.31 15.54 7.50
C ASN A 240 2.59 15.21 6.20
N PRO A 241 1.26 15.37 6.10
CA PRO A 241 0.49 14.99 4.91
C PRO A 241 0.92 15.67 3.59
N ARG A 242 1.79 16.68 3.63
CA ARG A 242 2.25 17.42 2.44
C ARG A 242 3.73 17.23 2.13
N HIS A 243 4.44 16.45 2.94
CA HIS A 243 5.88 16.26 2.77
C HIS A 243 6.26 14.80 3.00
N VAL A 244 6.48 14.10 1.91
CA VAL A 244 6.95 12.72 1.86
C VAL A 244 8.26 12.67 1.10
N GLU A 245 9.23 11.98 1.65
CA GLU A 245 10.51 11.66 1.01
C GLU A 245 10.50 10.21 0.59
N THR A 246 11.03 9.91 -0.60
CA THR A 246 11.08 8.56 -1.16
C THR A 246 12.51 8.17 -1.43
N ALA A 247 12.89 6.97 -1.02
CA ALA A 247 14.19 6.38 -1.28
C ALA A 247 14.06 4.92 -1.69
N LYS A 248 14.90 4.47 -2.64
CA LYS A 248 14.93 3.11 -3.13
C LYS A 248 16.17 2.39 -2.64
N TYR A 249 16.02 1.17 -2.20
CA TYR A 249 17.07 0.28 -1.71
C TYR A 249 16.96 -1.06 -2.43
N GLN A 250 17.98 -1.90 -2.29
CA GLN A 250 17.92 -3.29 -2.73
C GLN A 250 18.20 -4.23 -1.55
N THR A 251 17.62 -5.40 -1.59
CA THR A 251 17.94 -6.47 -0.65
C THR A 251 19.26 -7.14 -1.03
N ASP A 252 20.02 -7.51 -0.01
CA ASP A 252 21.24 -8.31 -0.15
C ASP A 252 20.93 -9.80 -0.45
N LYS A 253 21.98 -10.62 -0.49
CA LYS A 253 21.86 -12.08 -0.74
C LYS A 253 21.02 -12.83 0.30
N ASP A 254 20.82 -12.25 1.49
CA ASP A 254 20.03 -12.82 2.59
C ASP A 254 18.63 -12.17 2.68
N GLY A 255 18.22 -11.42 1.66
CA GLY A 255 16.95 -10.72 1.60
C GLY A 255 16.87 -9.48 2.51
N ARG A 256 18.00 -8.98 3.05
CA ARG A 256 18.05 -7.86 3.98
C ARG A 256 18.26 -6.53 3.28
N SER A 257 17.66 -5.50 3.85
CA SER A 257 17.95 -4.10 3.55
C SER A 257 17.96 -3.29 4.84
N ASN A 258 18.57 -2.12 4.82
CA ASN A 258 18.60 -1.24 5.99
C ASN A 258 18.50 0.22 5.54
N PHE A 259 17.68 1.01 6.23
CA PHE A 259 17.47 2.42 5.92
C PHE A 259 17.46 3.27 7.19
N ALA A 260 17.83 4.55 7.06
CA ALA A 260 17.88 5.48 8.18
C ALA A 260 16.49 5.78 8.74
N LEU A 261 16.42 5.99 10.05
CA LEU A 261 15.21 6.39 10.76
C LEU A 261 15.34 7.80 11.33
N LEU A 262 14.24 8.54 11.26
CA LEU A 262 14.05 9.85 11.86
C LEU A 262 12.94 9.80 12.90
N ALA A 263 13.20 10.37 14.07
CA ALA A 263 12.21 10.43 15.15
C ALA A 263 10.96 11.24 14.74
N GLY A 264 9.80 10.79 15.19
CA GLY A 264 8.50 11.44 14.93
C GLY A 264 8.03 11.31 13.47
N ARG A 265 8.48 10.31 12.73
CA ARG A 265 8.10 10.08 11.33
C ARG A 265 7.30 8.80 11.15
N ASP A 266 6.39 8.84 10.19
CA ASP A 266 5.68 7.65 9.72
C ASP A 266 6.43 7.08 8.51
N TYR A 267 6.46 5.77 8.43
CA TYR A 267 7.14 5.02 7.38
C TYR A 267 6.17 4.08 6.67
N LEU A 268 6.29 4.06 5.35
CA LEU A 268 5.76 3.00 4.50
C LEU A 268 6.93 2.37 3.76
N VAL A 269 7.08 1.07 3.91
CA VAL A 269 8.06 0.27 3.17
C VAL A 269 7.29 -0.60 2.20
N ASP A 270 7.63 -0.54 0.92
CA ASP A 270 6.94 -1.23 -0.17
C ASP A 270 7.90 -2.08 -0.98
N SER A 271 7.44 -3.22 -1.44
CA SER A 271 8.15 -4.10 -2.39
C SER A 271 7.16 -4.89 -3.23
N VAL A 272 7.55 -5.14 -4.47
CA VAL A 272 6.72 -5.85 -5.45
C VAL A 272 7.53 -6.97 -6.09
N ILE A 273 6.88 -8.08 -6.39
CA ILE A 273 7.37 -9.10 -7.31
C ILE A 273 6.47 -9.08 -8.53
N LEU A 274 7.06 -9.06 -9.71
CA LEU A 274 6.37 -9.21 -10.99
C LEU A 274 6.94 -10.42 -11.70
N ARG A 275 6.08 -11.37 -12.07
CA ARG A 275 6.51 -12.61 -12.74
C ARG A 275 5.58 -12.96 -13.90
N PRO A 276 6.12 -13.53 -14.99
CA PRO A 276 5.30 -14.00 -16.10
C PRO A 276 4.45 -15.20 -15.67
N MET A 277 3.26 -15.32 -16.24
CA MET A 277 2.41 -16.49 -16.12
C MET A 277 2.41 -17.26 -17.45
N ASP A 278 2.72 -18.55 -17.40
CA ASP A 278 2.74 -19.42 -18.58
C ASP A 278 1.33 -19.88 -18.94
N GLY A 279 1.08 -20.13 -20.25
CA GLY A 279 -0.20 -20.62 -20.74
C GLY A 279 -1.36 -19.62 -20.70
N ALA A 280 -1.12 -18.36 -20.39
CA ALA A 280 -2.15 -17.33 -20.17
C ALA A 280 -3.05 -17.09 -21.39
N VAL A 281 -2.53 -17.21 -22.62
CA VAL A 281 -3.29 -16.95 -23.84
C VAL A 281 -4.28 -18.10 -24.12
N GLU A 282 -3.88 -19.33 -23.84
CA GLU A 282 -4.69 -20.53 -24.08
C GLU A 282 -5.80 -20.69 -23.03
N SER A 283 -5.50 -20.34 -21.78
CA SER A 283 -6.44 -20.45 -20.65
C SER A 283 -7.34 -19.24 -20.47
N GLY A 284 -7.02 -18.10 -21.11
CA GLY A 284 -7.67 -16.82 -20.84
C GLY A 284 -7.31 -16.22 -19.47
N ASP A 285 -6.24 -16.71 -18.83
CA ASP A 285 -5.73 -16.26 -17.54
C ASP A 285 -4.93 -14.95 -17.67
N ALA A 286 -4.38 -14.45 -16.57
CA ALA A 286 -3.51 -13.29 -16.59
C ALA A 286 -2.15 -13.61 -17.22
N MET A 287 -1.57 -12.66 -17.95
CA MET A 287 -0.25 -12.80 -18.61
C MET A 287 0.89 -12.58 -17.61
N TRP A 288 0.60 -11.83 -16.55
CA TRP A 288 1.53 -11.47 -15.48
C TRP A 288 0.86 -11.65 -14.12
N GLU A 289 1.67 -11.97 -13.14
CA GLU A 289 1.29 -11.92 -11.75
C GLU A 289 2.17 -10.91 -11.02
N SER A 290 1.56 -10.01 -10.23
CA SER A 290 2.28 -9.22 -9.26
C SER A 290 1.78 -9.49 -7.84
N ILE A 291 2.71 -9.61 -6.91
CA ILE A 291 2.43 -9.70 -5.48
C ILE A 291 3.16 -8.56 -4.76
N TRP A 292 2.43 -7.88 -3.87
CA TRP A 292 2.83 -6.63 -3.26
C TRP A 292 2.91 -6.77 -1.75
N ALA A 293 4.02 -6.36 -1.16
CA ALA A 293 4.17 -6.26 0.29
C ALA A 293 4.26 -4.81 0.72
N SER A 294 3.57 -4.46 1.80
CA SER A 294 3.77 -3.19 2.48
C SER A 294 3.89 -3.35 3.99
N LEU A 295 4.67 -2.48 4.60
CA LEU A 295 4.84 -2.41 6.06
C LEU A 295 4.77 -0.95 6.48
N THR A 296 3.85 -0.62 7.40
CA THR A 296 3.77 0.72 8.00
C THR A 296 4.11 0.69 9.48
N PHE A 297 4.76 1.75 9.95
CA PHE A 297 5.04 2.01 11.36
C PHE A 297 5.37 3.49 11.57
N GLN A 298 5.40 3.91 12.83
CA GLN A 298 5.86 5.23 13.23
C GLN A 298 7.09 5.09 14.13
N VAL A 299 8.05 5.99 13.99
CA VAL A 299 9.14 6.13 14.96
C VAL A 299 8.71 7.16 16.01
N PRO A 300 8.75 6.85 17.31
CA PRO A 300 8.38 7.81 18.34
C PRO A 300 9.19 9.11 18.26
N SER A 301 8.58 10.22 18.65
CA SER A 301 9.30 11.49 18.77
C SER A 301 10.28 11.45 19.95
N ASN A 302 11.39 12.19 19.87
CA ASN A 302 12.40 12.28 20.94
C ASN A 302 11.91 13.00 22.21
N GLN A 303 10.63 13.34 22.34
CA GLN A 303 10.13 13.97 23.54
C GLN A 303 10.11 12.95 24.68
N LYS A 304 10.97 13.16 25.68
CA LYS A 304 10.76 12.62 27.01
C LYS A 304 9.40 13.14 27.51
N MET A 305 8.46 12.24 27.74
CA MET A 305 7.33 12.58 28.60
C MET A 305 7.81 12.83 30.03
#